data_3fd30d9e5f710f8b5d9bf7a6eba6bb9f
#
_entry.id   3fd30d9e5f710f8b5d9bf7a6eba6bb9f
#
_cell.length_a   1.000
_cell.length_b   1.000
_cell.length_c   1.000
_cell.angle_alpha   90.00
_cell.angle_beta   90.00
_cell.angle_gamma   90.00
#
_symmetry.space_group_name_H-M   'P 1'
#
loop_
_entity.id
_entity.type
_entity.pdbx_description
1 polymer ?
#
loop_
_entity_poly.entity_id
_entity_poly.type
_entity_poly.pdbx_seq_one_letter_code
_entity_poly.pdbx_strand_id
1 'polypeptide(L)'
;MTSKEFEEKYVCLAPRLYQVAMSLVQNQQDAEDVVQETFVKLWREADRLEQMQNAQGYILRMLRNACIDQLRLRHDETDLLHVEESIADAQPPPQTDAKDRVHAILRSLPPKTQRIVTMRHVAECSIDEICEATGETPSNVRQILSRTRKKMIEMFKF
;
A
#
# COMPACT_ATOMS: atom_id res chain seq x y z
N MET A 1 21.44 -8.58 18.27
CA MET A 1 20.93 -7.20 18.11
C MET A 1 20.23 -6.77 19.37
N THR A 2 20.58 -5.60 19.86
CA THR A 2 19.94 -5.08 21.08
C THR A 2 18.66 -4.32 20.70
N SER A 3 17.81 -4.09 21.69
CA SER A 3 16.58 -3.35 21.49
C SER A 3 16.85 -1.98 20.90
N LYS A 4 17.90 -1.33 21.38
CA LYS A 4 18.26 0.00 20.93
C LYS A 4 18.69 0.00 19.46
N GLU A 5 19.47 -0.99 19.06
CA GLU A 5 19.90 -1.11 17.67
C GLU A 5 18.72 -1.36 16.76
N PHE A 6 17.77 -2.15 17.22
CA PHE A 6 16.57 -2.44 16.44
C PHE A 6 15.75 -1.17 16.26
N GLU A 7 15.61 -0.37 17.31
CA GLU A 7 14.88 0.87 17.20
C GLU A 7 15.54 1.82 16.22
N GLU A 8 16.84 1.96 16.30
CA GLU A 8 17.57 2.87 15.41
C GLU A 8 17.52 2.45 13.96
N LYS A 9 17.58 1.15 13.69
CA LYS A 9 17.62 0.67 12.33
C LYS A 9 16.27 0.46 11.70
N TYR A 10 15.31 -0.04 12.45
CA TYR A 10 14.06 -0.49 11.88
C TYR A 10 12.82 0.26 12.32
N VAL A 11 12.74 0.69 13.54
CA VAL A 11 11.55 1.41 14.01
C VAL A 11 11.41 2.76 13.30
N CYS A 12 12.51 3.32 12.83
CA CYS A 12 12.47 4.56 12.06
C CYS A 12 11.73 4.39 10.72
N LEU A 13 11.49 3.14 10.30
CA LEU A 13 10.76 2.87 9.08
C LEU A 13 9.24 2.88 9.32
N ALA A 14 8.81 3.00 10.58
CA ALA A 14 7.40 2.91 10.91
C ALA A 14 6.49 3.85 10.08
N PRO A 15 6.85 5.12 9.87
CA PRO A 15 6.00 5.99 9.06
C PRO A 15 5.82 5.48 7.64
N ARG A 16 6.88 4.97 7.03
CA ARG A 16 6.81 4.43 5.68
C ARG A 16 5.96 3.16 5.64
N LEU A 17 6.16 2.28 6.61
CA LEU A 17 5.39 1.04 6.67
C LEU A 17 3.91 1.34 6.90
N TYR A 18 3.62 2.31 7.75
CA TYR A 18 2.24 2.70 8.00
C TYR A 18 1.60 3.27 6.72
N GLN A 19 2.34 4.09 5.99
CA GLN A 19 1.85 4.66 4.75
C GLN A 19 1.50 3.57 3.72
N VAL A 20 2.37 2.58 3.58
CA VAL A 20 2.14 1.46 2.67
C VAL A 20 0.92 0.64 3.13
N ALA A 21 0.86 0.34 4.43
CA ALA A 21 -0.26 -0.43 4.97
C ALA A 21 -1.58 0.30 4.78
N MET A 22 -1.62 1.61 5.04
CA MET A 22 -2.83 2.40 4.84
C MET A 22 -3.28 2.40 3.39
N SER A 23 -2.34 2.45 2.46
CA SER A 23 -2.68 2.43 1.04
C SER A 23 -3.31 1.10 0.63
N LEU A 24 -2.98 0.02 1.34
CA LEU A 24 -3.51 -1.29 1.02
C LEU A 24 -4.80 -1.61 1.77
N VAL A 25 -4.80 -1.47 3.08
CA VAL A 25 -5.97 -1.86 3.88
C VAL A 25 -7.00 -0.75 4.05
N GLN A 26 -6.62 0.49 3.85
CA GLN A 26 -7.51 1.64 3.89
C GLN A 26 -8.32 1.77 5.18
N ASN A 27 -7.76 1.32 6.28
CA ASN A 27 -8.37 1.40 7.59
C ASN A 27 -7.25 1.62 8.60
N GLN A 28 -7.36 2.67 9.39
CA GLN A 28 -6.29 3.05 10.32
C GLN A 28 -5.96 1.96 11.32
N GLN A 29 -6.97 1.37 11.92
CA GLN A 29 -6.74 0.35 12.94
C GLN A 29 -6.10 -0.89 12.35
N ASP A 30 -6.55 -1.32 11.18
CA ASP A 30 -5.97 -2.48 10.52
C ASP A 30 -4.54 -2.21 10.09
N ALA A 31 -4.26 -0.99 9.63
CA ALA A 31 -2.90 -0.62 9.24
C ALA A 31 -1.97 -0.65 10.44
N GLU A 32 -2.40 -0.11 11.57
CA GLU A 32 -1.62 -0.13 12.80
C GLU A 32 -1.35 -1.56 13.25
N ASP A 33 -2.36 -2.41 13.19
CA ASP A 33 -2.22 -3.81 13.61
C ASP A 33 -1.21 -4.55 12.72
N VAL A 34 -1.29 -4.34 11.41
CA VAL A 34 -0.38 -4.99 10.48
C VAL A 34 1.05 -4.51 10.69
N VAL A 35 1.25 -3.22 10.92
CA VAL A 35 2.58 -2.68 11.17
C VAL A 35 3.15 -3.25 12.46
N GLN A 36 2.35 -3.30 13.52
CA GLN A 36 2.79 -3.87 14.79
C GLN A 36 3.17 -5.33 14.65
N GLU A 37 2.33 -6.12 13.95
CA GLU A 37 2.64 -7.52 13.74
C GLU A 37 3.92 -7.67 12.95
N THR A 38 4.14 -6.82 11.97
CA THR A 38 5.36 -6.86 11.16
C THR A 38 6.57 -6.60 12.03
N PHE A 39 6.51 -5.60 12.92
CA PHE A 39 7.64 -5.33 13.81
C PHE A 39 7.90 -6.48 14.79
N VAL A 40 6.86 -7.15 15.28
CA VAL A 40 7.05 -8.31 16.15
C VAL A 40 7.79 -9.43 15.40
N LYS A 41 7.41 -9.70 14.16
CA LYS A 41 8.08 -10.69 13.35
C LYS A 41 9.52 -10.29 13.05
N LEU A 42 9.75 -9.00 12.75
CA LEU A 42 11.10 -8.52 12.47
C LEU A 42 11.99 -8.66 13.70
N TRP A 43 11.47 -8.39 14.88
CA TRP A 43 12.24 -8.55 16.10
C TRP A 43 12.67 -10.01 16.28
N ARG A 44 11.79 -10.94 15.98
CA ARG A 44 12.11 -12.36 16.08
C ARG A 44 13.17 -12.78 15.07
N GLU A 45 13.22 -12.08 13.91
CA GLU A 45 14.18 -12.39 12.87
C GLU A 45 15.32 -11.39 12.82
N ALA A 46 15.55 -10.65 13.90
CA ALA A 46 16.55 -9.58 13.91
C ALA A 46 17.93 -10.02 13.47
N ASP A 47 18.36 -11.18 13.92
CA ASP A 47 19.69 -11.67 13.57
C ASP A 47 19.79 -11.98 12.08
N ARG A 48 18.72 -12.50 11.51
CA ARG A 48 18.68 -12.80 10.10
C ARG A 48 18.68 -11.52 9.27
N LEU A 49 17.99 -10.48 9.77
CA LEU A 49 17.94 -9.21 9.07
C LEU A 49 19.31 -8.57 8.96
N GLU A 50 20.15 -8.73 9.98
CA GLU A 50 21.50 -8.17 9.95
C GLU A 50 22.34 -8.75 8.84
N GLN A 51 22.05 -9.97 8.40
CA GLN A 51 22.82 -10.62 7.38
C GLN A 51 22.29 -10.34 5.98
N MET A 52 21.14 -9.68 5.86
CA MET A 52 20.56 -9.42 4.55
C MET A 52 21.14 -8.17 3.92
N GLN A 53 21.31 -8.23 2.60
CA GLN A 53 21.79 -7.07 1.89
C GLN A 53 20.69 -6.06 1.64
N ASN A 54 19.45 -6.51 1.47
CA ASN A 54 18.34 -5.61 1.23
C ASN A 54 17.23 -5.89 2.23
N ALA A 55 17.50 -5.54 3.47
CA ALA A 55 16.54 -5.75 4.55
C ALA A 55 15.27 -4.92 4.37
N GLN A 56 15.38 -3.70 3.83
CA GLN A 56 14.20 -2.85 3.63
C GLN A 56 13.24 -3.48 2.62
N GLY A 57 13.75 -4.04 1.54
CA GLY A 57 12.93 -4.73 0.57
C GLY A 57 12.20 -5.92 1.16
N TYR A 58 12.89 -6.67 2.01
CA TYR A 58 12.30 -7.82 2.71
C TYR A 58 11.20 -7.36 3.67
N ILE A 59 11.44 -6.28 4.41
CA ILE A 59 10.47 -5.74 5.36
C ILE A 59 9.20 -5.28 4.63
N LEU A 60 9.36 -4.57 3.53
CA LEU A 60 8.21 -4.10 2.75
C LEU A 60 7.41 -5.28 2.18
N ARG A 61 8.11 -6.30 1.72
CA ARG A 61 7.44 -7.49 1.20
C ARG A 61 6.66 -8.20 2.28
N MET A 62 7.24 -8.33 3.47
CA MET A 62 6.58 -8.94 4.60
C MET A 62 5.31 -8.16 4.96
N LEU A 63 5.41 -6.83 4.99
CA LEU A 63 4.27 -5.98 5.29
C LEU A 63 3.18 -6.11 4.22
N ARG A 64 3.55 -6.09 2.95
CA ARG A 64 2.57 -6.23 1.86
C ARG A 64 1.85 -7.57 1.94
N ASN A 65 2.59 -8.64 2.21
CA ASN A 65 1.98 -9.97 2.33
C ASN A 65 0.97 -10.00 3.48
N ALA A 66 1.30 -9.41 4.61
CA ALA A 66 0.39 -9.34 5.74
C ALA A 66 -0.87 -8.52 5.41
N CYS A 67 -0.71 -7.42 4.68
CA CYS A 67 -1.84 -6.61 4.25
C CYS A 67 -2.74 -7.38 3.29
N ILE A 68 -2.15 -8.07 2.33
CA ILE A 68 -2.90 -8.86 1.35
C ILE A 68 -3.66 -10.00 2.04
N ASP A 69 -3.04 -10.65 3.00
CA ASP A 69 -3.70 -11.70 3.75
C ASP A 69 -4.92 -11.15 4.50
N GLN A 70 -4.79 -9.97 5.08
CA GLN A 70 -5.90 -9.35 5.77
C GLN A 70 -7.02 -8.97 4.81
N LEU A 71 -6.68 -8.49 3.63
CA LEU A 71 -7.67 -8.16 2.60
C LEU A 71 -8.41 -9.42 2.13
N ARG A 72 -7.72 -10.54 2.04
CA ARG A 72 -8.39 -11.78 1.67
C ARG A 72 -9.40 -12.19 2.72
N LEU A 73 -9.04 -12.07 3.99
CA LEU A 73 -9.96 -12.39 5.07
C LEU A 73 -11.19 -11.51 5.04
N ARG A 74 -10.99 -10.24 4.71
CA ARG A 74 -12.13 -9.34 4.62
C ARG A 74 -13.03 -9.70 3.48
N HIS A 75 -12.48 -10.10 2.35
CA HIS A 75 -13.28 -10.46 1.21
C HIS A 75 -14.14 -11.68 1.55
N ASP A 76 -13.62 -12.62 2.30
CA ASP A 76 -14.37 -13.79 2.66
C ASP A 76 -15.49 -13.44 3.64
N GLU A 77 -15.27 -12.45 4.50
CA GLU A 77 -16.27 -12.12 5.48
C GLU A 77 -17.29 -11.11 5.01
N THR A 78 -16.97 -10.27 4.07
CA THR A 78 -17.81 -9.17 3.82
C THR A 78 -18.15 -9.02 2.43
N ASP A 79 -18.46 -10.07 1.81
CA ASP A 79 -19.03 -9.95 0.56
C ASP A 79 -20.25 -9.15 0.79
N LEU A 80 -20.69 -8.95 1.97
CA LEU A 80 -21.86 -8.32 2.23
C LEU A 80 -21.72 -6.95 2.67
N LEU A 81 -20.77 -6.54 3.20
CA LEU A 81 -20.74 -5.27 3.71
C LEU A 81 -19.95 -4.42 2.87
N HIS A 82 -20.48 -4.00 1.82
CA HIS A 82 -19.89 -3.14 1.13
C HIS A 82 -19.77 -1.93 1.75
N VAL A 83 -18.96 -1.64 2.31
CA VAL A 83 -18.82 -0.50 2.95
C VAL A 83 -18.11 0.37 2.23
N GLU A 84 -18.70 1.05 1.60
CA GLU A 84 -18.04 1.92 1.09
C GLU A 84 -17.82 2.97 1.79
N GLU A 85 -17.07 3.07 2.34
CA GLU A 85 -16.82 4.05 3.05
C GLU A 85 -16.25 4.98 2.52
N SER A 86 -16.65 5.48 2.21
CA SER A 86 -16.36 6.65 2.06
C SER A 86 -15.16 7.13 2.49
N ILE A 87 -14.44 7.28 1.70
CA ILE A 87 -13.44 7.85 1.88
C ILE A 87 -13.60 9.05 2.47
N ALA A 88 -13.33 9.13 3.53
CA ALA A 88 -13.44 10.21 4.23
C ALA A 88 -12.95 11.32 3.51
N ASP A 89 -13.51 12.29 3.55
CA ASP A 89 -13.19 13.41 3.00
C ASP A 89 -11.97 13.98 3.47
N ALA A 90 -10.96 13.44 3.31
CA ALA A 90 -9.74 14.02 3.61
C ALA A 90 -9.61 15.07 2.57
N GLN A 91 -9.97 16.18 2.86
CA GLN A 91 -9.75 17.25 1.96
C GLN A 91 -8.29 17.56 1.96
N PRO A 92 -7.66 17.49 0.87
CA PRO A 92 -6.26 17.80 0.83
C PRO A 92 -6.10 19.28 1.01
N PRO A 93 -5.03 19.68 1.60
CA PRO A 93 -4.76 21.10 1.72
C PRO A 93 -4.63 21.69 0.35
N PRO A 94 -5.06 22.90 0.19
CA PRO A 94 -5.01 23.54 -1.10
C PRO A 94 -3.59 23.91 -1.45
N GLN A 95 -2.92 23.08 -2.14
CA GLN A 95 -1.61 23.40 -2.63
C GLN A 95 -1.67 23.17 -4.10
N THR A 96 -1.01 23.99 -4.87
CA THR A 96 -1.11 23.89 -6.29
C THR A 96 0.18 23.39 -6.89
N ASP A 97 0.75 22.35 -6.38
CA ASP A 97 1.97 21.81 -6.98
C ASP A 97 1.64 20.53 -7.73
N ALA A 98 2.62 19.90 -8.32
CA ALA A 98 2.44 18.69 -9.10
C ALA A 98 1.83 17.56 -8.28
N LYS A 99 2.12 17.54 -6.98
CA LYS A 99 1.61 16.52 -6.09
C LYS A 99 0.10 16.64 -5.97
N ASP A 100 -0.44 17.85 -5.90
CA ASP A 100 -1.87 18.06 -5.79
C ASP A 100 -2.57 17.69 -7.09
N ARG A 101 -1.93 17.89 -8.23
CA ARG A 101 -2.49 17.49 -9.51
C ARG A 101 -2.61 15.97 -9.58
N VAL A 102 -1.58 15.25 -9.11
CA VAL A 102 -1.60 13.80 -9.09
C VAL A 102 -2.76 13.32 -8.20
N HIS A 103 -2.90 13.92 -7.02
CA HIS A 103 -4.00 13.55 -6.13
C HIS A 103 -5.36 13.83 -6.75
N ALA A 104 -5.49 14.96 -7.43
CA ALA A 104 -6.75 15.30 -8.10
C ALA A 104 -7.08 14.30 -9.20
N ILE A 105 -6.07 13.89 -9.98
CA ILE A 105 -6.27 12.91 -11.02
C ILE A 105 -6.68 11.57 -10.42
N LEU A 106 -5.99 11.15 -9.36
CA LEU A 106 -6.31 9.88 -8.72
C LEU A 106 -7.74 9.88 -8.19
N ARG A 107 -8.21 11.01 -7.67
CA ARG A 107 -9.57 11.04 -7.16
C ARG A 107 -10.60 11.00 -8.27
N SER A 108 -10.26 11.42 -9.48
CA SER A 108 -11.19 11.38 -10.59
C SER A 108 -11.35 9.99 -11.18
N LEU A 109 -10.48 9.04 -10.77
CA LEU A 109 -10.54 7.70 -11.31
C LEU A 109 -11.59 6.85 -10.58
N PRO A 110 -12.15 5.84 -11.22
CA PRO A 110 -13.04 4.92 -10.54
C PRO A 110 -12.33 4.28 -9.33
N PRO A 111 -13.06 3.95 -8.27
CA PRO A 111 -12.44 3.41 -7.05
C PRO A 111 -11.53 2.21 -7.27
N LYS A 112 -11.92 1.30 -8.15
CA LYS A 112 -11.12 0.12 -8.43
C LYS A 112 -9.80 0.50 -9.11
N THR A 113 -9.85 1.39 -10.08
CA THR A 113 -8.66 1.86 -10.77
C THR A 113 -7.75 2.60 -9.81
N GLN A 114 -8.31 3.46 -8.98
CA GLN A 114 -7.56 4.21 -8.00
C GLN A 114 -6.82 3.27 -7.06
N ARG A 115 -7.50 2.22 -6.61
CA ARG A 115 -6.90 1.24 -5.71
C ARG A 115 -5.72 0.52 -6.36
N ILE A 116 -5.89 0.06 -7.60
CA ILE A 116 -4.84 -0.65 -8.32
C ILE A 116 -3.62 0.25 -8.53
N VAL A 117 -3.85 1.49 -8.92
CA VAL A 117 -2.77 2.44 -9.15
C VAL A 117 -2.03 2.73 -7.84
N THR A 118 -2.76 2.90 -6.75
CA THR A 118 -2.16 3.14 -5.44
C THR A 118 -1.33 1.93 -4.99
N MET A 119 -1.85 0.73 -5.18
CA MET A 119 -1.12 -0.47 -4.82
C MET A 119 0.19 -0.59 -5.60
N ARG A 120 0.17 -0.22 -6.87
CA ARG A 120 1.36 -0.33 -7.70
C ARG A 120 2.40 0.74 -7.37
N HIS A 121 1.95 1.98 -7.20
CA HIS A 121 2.89 3.10 -7.08
C HIS A 121 3.23 3.51 -5.64
N VAL A 122 2.33 3.35 -4.72
CA VAL A 122 2.61 3.68 -3.31
C VAL A 122 3.12 2.46 -2.57
N ALA A 123 2.43 1.34 -2.69
CA ALA A 123 2.79 0.12 -1.97
C ALA A 123 3.81 -0.73 -2.72
N GLU A 124 4.09 -0.38 -3.97
CA GLU A 124 5.06 -1.11 -4.78
C GLU A 124 4.73 -2.60 -4.94
N CYS A 125 3.46 -2.91 -5.05
CA CYS A 125 3.02 -4.28 -5.23
C CYS A 125 3.35 -4.78 -6.62
N SER A 126 3.60 -6.07 -6.73
CA SER A 126 3.78 -6.70 -8.03
C SER A 126 2.40 -6.92 -8.66
N ILE A 127 2.38 -7.22 -9.94
CA ILE A 127 1.12 -7.51 -10.64
C ILE A 127 0.40 -8.69 -9.96
N ASP A 128 1.16 -9.71 -9.59
CA ASP A 128 0.57 -10.89 -8.93
C ASP A 128 -0.03 -10.54 -7.57
N GLU A 129 0.65 -9.70 -6.81
CA GLU A 129 0.12 -9.26 -5.51
C GLU A 129 -1.18 -8.46 -5.68
N ILE A 130 -1.25 -7.62 -6.69
CA ILE A 130 -2.45 -6.85 -6.98
C ILE A 130 -3.59 -7.79 -7.36
N CYS A 131 -3.30 -8.79 -8.17
CA CYS A 131 -4.31 -9.76 -8.57
C CYS A 131 -4.86 -10.52 -7.37
N GLU A 132 -3.98 -10.91 -6.45
CA GLU A 132 -4.44 -11.60 -5.26
C GLU A 132 -5.30 -10.72 -4.38
N ALA A 133 -4.98 -9.47 -4.27
CA ALA A 133 -5.74 -8.55 -3.40
C ALA A 133 -7.07 -8.12 -4.01
N THR A 134 -7.14 -8.01 -5.32
CA THR A 134 -8.32 -7.46 -5.98
C THR A 134 -9.19 -8.48 -6.70
N GLY A 135 -8.65 -9.66 -6.95
CA GLY A 135 -9.37 -10.68 -7.72
C GLY A 135 -9.33 -10.46 -9.22
N GLU A 136 -8.52 -9.49 -9.69
CA GLU A 136 -8.44 -9.20 -11.12
C GLU A 136 -7.42 -10.09 -11.81
N THR A 137 -7.53 -10.21 -13.11
CA THR A 137 -6.55 -10.97 -13.88
C THR A 137 -5.32 -10.12 -14.17
N PRO A 138 -4.15 -10.74 -14.38
CA PRO A 138 -2.95 -9.97 -14.70
C PRO A 138 -3.10 -9.09 -15.93
N SER A 139 -3.80 -9.59 -16.95
CA SER A 139 -4.04 -8.84 -18.17
C SER A 139 -4.85 -7.58 -17.89
N ASN A 140 -5.88 -7.71 -17.07
CA ASN A 140 -6.73 -6.58 -16.73
C ASN A 140 -5.99 -5.54 -15.89
N VAL A 141 -5.17 -6.00 -14.94
CA VAL A 141 -4.36 -5.10 -14.11
C VAL A 141 -3.39 -4.31 -15.00
N ARG A 142 -2.70 -4.98 -15.91
CA ARG A 142 -1.75 -4.31 -16.81
C ARG A 142 -2.47 -3.28 -17.70
N GLN A 143 -3.65 -3.63 -18.16
CA GLN A 143 -4.42 -2.73 -18.99
C GLN A 143 -4.86 -1.49 -18.23
N ILE A 144 -5.31 -1.65 -17.02
CA ILE A 144 -5.72 -0.54 -16.16
C ILE A 144 -4.52 0.38 -15.89
N LEU A 145 -3.38 -0.19 -15.57
CA LEU A 145 -2.18 0.59 -15.29
C LEU A 145 -1.70 1.34 -16.54
N SER A 146 -1.77 0.70 -17.68
CA SER A 146 -1.36 1.32 -18.93
C SER A 146 -2.27 2.49 -19.31
N ARG A 147 -3.57 2.31 -19.19
CA ARG A 147 -4.54 3.36 -19.50
C ARG A 147 -4.39 4.55 -18.55
N THR A 148 -4.18 4.28 -17.28
CA THR A 148 -4.01 5.33 -16.30
C THR A 148 -2.73 6.13 -16.57
N ARG A 149 -1.65 5.43 -16.92
CA ARG A 149 -0.40 6.10 -17.25
C ARG A 149 -0.58 7.04 -18.43
N LYS A 150 -1.26 6.60 -19.48
CA LYS A 150 -1.51 7.43 -20.64
C LYS A 150 -2.35 8.65 -20.27
N LYS A 151 -3.36 8.45 -19.45
CA LYS A 151 -4.23 9.54 -19.02
C LYS A 151 -3.43 10.57 -18.22
N MET A 152 -2.57 10.12 -17.34
CA MET A 152 -1.74 11.02 -16.54
C MET A 152 -0.76 11.80 -17.42
N ILE A 153 -0.15 11.15 -18.38
CA ILE A 153 0.77 11.82 -19.30
C ILE A 153 0.02 12.90 -20.07
N GLU A 154 -1.17 12.62 -20.55
CA GLU A 154 -1.96 13.61 -21.28
C GLU A 154 -2.31 14.80 -20.40
N MET A 155 -2.63 14.57 -19.15
CA MET A 155 -3.00 15.64 -18.25
C MET A 155 -1.83 16.53 -17.86
N PHE A 156 -0.61 16.01 -17.93
CA PHE A 156 0.57 16.82 -17.65
C PHE A 156 1.23 17.38 -18.92
N LYS A 157 0.65 17.14 -20.08
CA LYS A 157 1.17 17.67 -21.27
C LYS A 157 0.56 19.01 -21.49
N PHE A 158 1.28 20.01 -21.66
CA PHE A 158 0.78 21.33 -21.96
C PHE A 158 1.21 21.76 -23.32
#